data_47fcf6f215601ed31627002b2a48fc7a
#
_entry.id   47fcf6f215601ed31627002b2a48fc7a
#
_cell.length_a   1.000
_cell.length_b   1.000
_cell.length_c   1.000
_cell.angle_alpha   90.00
_cell.angle_beta   90.00
_cell.angle_gamma   90.00
#
_symmetry.space_group_name_H-M   'P 1'
#
loop_
_entity.id
_entity.type
_entity.pdbx_description
1 polymer ?
#
loop_
_entity_poly.entity_id
_entity_poly.type
_entity_poly.pdbx_seq_one_letter_code
_entity_poly.pdbx_strand_id
1 'polypeptide(L)'
;MESEEAAAGSLSRFLDGEFWGMKNELRRQIAGSPLFQQRYDLSLEEIRDLTMDRVKFAMSIPQVQQAFNEMIDKKKNFVNKSMIMGEVLCTADMTTGVKCGVICWLFGGAVINLGSSEHIQKWFVPLKNQKFTGMFAMTERGHGSNVRGILTEAVFDPVTQEFIINTPCENAQKMYIGNAMKGNHAAVFAQLIINGKSQGPHCFIVPVRDQNGNMYSGVEAIDMLHKEGLHGVDNGILTFNQVRIPRENLLDRFGSVSFDGKYNSPIENKSARFNAMLAALTPTRLALTFQALGAMKLGLTIAIRYSHR
;
A
#
# COMPACT_ATOMS: atom_id res chain seq x y z
N MET A 1 21.49 -37.66 11.82
CA MET A 1 21.77 -36.35 11.15
C MET A 1 21.26 -36.33 9.72
N GLU A 2 21.78 -37.12 8.76
CA GLU A 2 21.30 -37.11 7.36
C GLU A 2 19.79 -37.43 7.23
N SER A 3 19.24 -38.36 8.03
CA SER A 3 17.82 -38.70 8.01
C SER A 3 16.92 -37.60 8.59
N GLU A 4 17.38 -36.84 9.56
CA GLU A 4 16.66 -35.75 10.19
C GLU A 4 16.64 -34.50 9.31
N GLU A 5 17.74 -34.18 8.63
CA GLU A 5 17.80 -33.10 7.65
C GLU A 5 16.91 -33.37 6.42
N ALA A 6 16.88 -34.63 5.97
CA ALA A 6 15.98 -35.04 4.88
C ALA A 6 14.50 -34.95 5.29
N ALA A 7 14.18 -35.37 6.51
CA ALA A 7 12.82 -35.25 7.05
C ALA A 7 12.40 -33.78 7.22
N ALA A 8 13.26 -32.90 7.76
CA ALA A 8 13.03 -31.50 7.90
C ALA A 8 12.83 -30.80 6.55
N GLY A 9 13.64 -31.16 5.53
CA GLY A 9 13.50 -30.66 4.17
C GLY A 9 12.19 -31.09 3.51
N SER A 10 11.73 -32.33 3.76
CA SER A 10 10.45 -32.84 3.27
C SER A 10 9.27 -32.12 3.90
N LEU A 11 9.30 -31.90 5.23
CA LEU A 11 8.26 -31.14 5.95
C LEU A 11 8.21 -29.69 5.47
N SER A 12 9.34 -29.05 5.29
CA SER A 12 9.40 -27.67 4.76
C SER A 12 8.76 -27.56 3.38
N ARG A 13 9.05 -28.51 2.47
CA ARG A 13 8.42 -28.56 1.15
C ARG A 13 6.91 -28.77 1.23
N PHE A 14 6.46 -29.65 2.11
CA PHE A 14 5.03 -29.88 2.34
C PHE A 14 4.32 -28.62 2.84
N LEU A 15 4.88 -27.92 3.85
CA LEU A 15 4.31 -26.73 4.45
C LEU A 15 4.30 -25.51 3.49
N ASP A 16 5.31 -25.36 2.65
CA ASP A 16 5.41 -24.26 1.70
C ASP A 16 4.73 -24.55 0.35
N GLY A 17 4.39 -25.82 0.07
CA GLY A 17 3.63 -26.23 -1.10
C GLY A 17 4.34 -25.94 -2.44
N GLU A 18 3.56 -25.68 -3.47
CA GLU A 18 4.03 -25.42 -4.84
C GLU A 18 5.01 -24.23 -4.95
N PHE A 19 4.98 -23.30 -3.99
CA PHE A 19 5.84 -22.12 -3.95
C PHE A 19 7.10 -22.28 -3.09
N TRP A 20 7.41 -23.49 -2.64
CA TRP A 20 8.59 -23.75 -1.80
C TRP A 20 9.89 -23.19 -2.41
N GLY A 21 10.12 -23.40 -3.70
CA GLY A 21 11.32 -22.91 -4.37
C GLY A 21 11.44 -21.38 -4.33
N MET A 22 10.34 -20.66 -4.61
CA MET A 22 10.28 -19.20 -4.55
C MET A 22 10.50 -18.69 -3.13
N LYS A 23 9.83 -19.29 -2.13
CA LYS A 23 9.96 -18.90 -0.73
C LYS A 23 11.39 -19.12 -0.23
N ASN A 24 11.98 -20.26 -0.56
CA ASN A 24 13.33 -20.60 -0.13
C ASN A 24 14.37 -19.63 -0.71
N GLU A 25 14.25 -19.29 -1.99
CA GLU A 25 15.14 -18.32 -2.61
C GLU A 25 14.98 -16.91 -2.00
N LEU A 26 13.76 -16.46 -1.75
CA LEU A 26 13.51 -15.19 -1.07
C LEU A 26 14.10 -15.16 0.34
N ARG A 27 13.92 -16.25 1.12
CA ARG A 27 14.52 -16.38 2.46
C ARG A 27 16.03 -16.32 2.42
N ARG A 28 16.65 -16.99 1.44
CA ARG A 28 18.10 -16.99 1.26
C ARG A 28 18.64 -15.59 0.96
N GLN A 29 17.99 -14.84 0.07
CA GLN A 29 18.40 -13.48 -0.28
C GLN A 29 18.23 -12.52 0.91
N ILE A 30 17.11 -12.61 1.64
CA ILE A 30 16.87 -11.78 2.83
C ILE A 30 17.87 -12.10 3.95
N ALA A 31 18.08 -13.39 4.24
CA ALA A 31 19.02 -13.83 5.27
C ALA A 31 20.47 -13.46 4.95
N GLY A 32 20.85 -13.40 3.66
CA GLY A 32 22.16 -12.98 3.21
C GLY A 32 22.39 -11.46 3.24
N SER A 33 21.35 -10.66 3.47
CA SER A 33 21.46 -9.20 3.51
C SER A 33 21.74 -8.69 4.93
N PRO A 34 22.79 -7.88 5.14
CA PRO A 34 23.08 -7.29 6.44
C PRO A 34 21.98 -6.35 6.93
N LEU A 35 21.13 -5.83 6.05
CA LEU A 35 19.99 -4.99 6.39
C LEU A 35 19.00 -5.69 7.34
N PHE A 36 18.90 -7.02 7.29
CA PHE A 36 17.95 -7.80 8.11
C PHE A 36 18.56 -8.34 9.41
N GLN A 37 19.79 -7.94 9.75
CA GLN A 37 20.34 -8.19 11.08
C GLN A 37 19.50 -7.47 12.14
N GLN A 38 19.29 -8.14 13.27
CA GLN A 38 18.54 -7.56 14.39
C GLN A 38 19.31 -6.42 15.04
N ARG A 39 18.64 -5.29 15.24
CA ARG A 39 19.15 -4.10 15.90
C ARG A 39 18.15 -3.66 16.98
N TYR A 40 18.64 -3.41 18.19
CA TYR A 40 17.83 -3.04 19.36
C TYR A 40 18.16 -1.64 19.89
N ASP A 41 19.18 -1.02 19.33
CA ASP A 41 19.81 0.23 19.73
C ASP A 41 19.39 1.43 18.90
N LEU A 42 18.36 1.28 18.08
CA LEU A 42 17.95 2.30 17.11
C LEU A 42 16.90 3.27 17.69
N SER A 43 17.06 4.55 17.39
CA SER A 43 16.03 5.57 17.55
C SER A 43 14.86 5.33 16.61
N LEU A 44 13.72 6.00 16.83
CA LEU A 44 12.54 5.89 15.97
C LEU A 44 12.83 6.25 14.52
N GLU A 45 13.61 7.29 14.28
CA GLU A 45 13.99 7.73 12.93
C GLU A 45 14.90 6.70 12.23
N GLU A 46 15.90 6.18 12.93
CA GLU A 46 16.78 5.13 12.40
C GLU A 46 16.02 3.83 12.09
N ILE A 47 15.02 3.46 12.90
CA ILE A 47 14.12 2.32 12.59
C ILE A 47 13.37 2.58 11.29
N ARG A 48 12.87 3.78 11.07
CA ARG A 48 12.12 4.17 9.86
C ARG A 48 13.02 4.17 8.62
N ASP A 49 14.22 4.68 8.74
CA ASP A 49 15.21 4.71 7.65
C ASP A 49 15.65 3.28 7.29
N LEU A 50 16.02 2.46 8.28
CA LEU A 50 16.36 1.06 8.08
C LEU A 50 15.19 0.28 7.44
N THR A 51 13.95 0.54 7.88
CA THR A 51 12.75 -0.07 7.29
C THR A 51 12.61 0.33 5.82
N MET A 52 12.86 1.59 5.47
CA MET A 52 12.79 2.04 4.07
C MET A 52 13.88 1.38 3.22
N ASP A 53 15.10 1.23 3.73
CA ASP A 53 16.19 0.56 3.03
C ASP A 53 15.89 -0.92 2.82
N ARG A 54 15.30 -1.60 3.81
CA ARG A 54 14.79 -2.97 3.67
C ARG A 54 13.69 -3.07 2.61
N VAL A 55 12.77 -2.10 2.55
CA VAL A 55 11.73 -2.04 1.49
C VAL A 55 12.36 -1.86 0.12
N LYS A 56 13.32 -0.95 -0.05
CA LYS A 56 14.04 -0.74 -1.31
C LYS A 56 14.78 -2.02 -1.74
N PHE A 57 15.45 -2.67 -0.81
CA PHE A 57 16.10 -3.96 -1.07
C PHE A 57 15.08 -5.01 -1.51
N ALA A 58 13.98 -5.19 -0.77
CA ALA A 58 12.93 -6.14 -1.11
C ALA A 58 12.34 -5.89 -2.50
N MET A 59 12.09 -4.62 -2.85
CA MET A 59 11.59 -4.25 -4.18
C MET A 59 12.62 -4.48 -5.29
N SER A 60 13.92 -4.51 -5.01
CA SER A 60 14.98 -4.78 -5.99
C SER A 60 15.18 -6.28 -6.28
N ILE A 61 14.63 -7.18 -5.46
CA ILE A 61 14.76 -8.62 -5.64
C ILE A 61 14.14 -9.04 -6.99
N PRO A 62 14.85 -9.81 -7.85
CA PRO A 62 14.38 -10.15 -9.19
C PRO A 62 13.00 -10.81 -9.23
N GLN A 63 12.71 -11.72 -8.28
CA GLN A 63 11.41 -12.40 -8.18
C GLN A 63 10.28 -11.40 -7.83
N VAL A 64 10.59 -10.37 -7.04
CA VAL A 64 9.64 -9.29 -6.70
C VAL A 64 9.38 -8.42 -7.92
N GLN A 65 10.43 -8.05 -8.66
CA GLN A 65 10.30 -7.31 -9.92
C GLN A 65 9.50 -8.07 -10.98
N GLN A 66 9.73 -9.38 -11.07
CA GLN A 66 8.94 -10.24 -11.96
C GLN A 66 7.46 -10.26 -11.55
N ALA A 67 7.15 -10.38 -10.26
CA ALA A 67 5.78 -10.37 -9.77
C ALA A 67 5.08 -9.03 -10.05
N PHE A 68 5.79 -7.90 -9.98
CA PHE A 68 5.23 -6.59 -10.39
C PHE A 68 4.89 -6.55 -11.89
N ASN A 69 5.72 -7.13 -12.76
CA ASN A 69 5.40 -7.22 -14.18
C ASN A 69 4.17 -8.12 -14.41
N GLU A 70 4.11 -9.25 -13.74
CA GLU A 70 2.96 -10.16 -13.82
C GLU A 70 1.67 -9.52 -13.28
N MET A 71 1.78 -8.61 -12.30
CA MET A 71 0.66 -7.84 -11.75
C MET A 71 0.12 -6.84 -12.79
N ILE A 72 1.00 -6.16 -13.52
CA ILE A 72 0.61 -5.27 -14.65
C ILE A 72 -0.12 -6.10 -15.72
N ASP A 73 0.47 -7.22 -16.13
CA ASP A 73 -0.04 -8.09 -17.18
C ASP A 73 -1.25 -8.93 -16.74
N LYS A 74 -1.63 -8.91 -15.46
CA LYS A 74 -2.69 -9.72 -14.85
C LYS A 74 -2.54 -11.22 -15.13
N LYS A 75 -1.32 -11.72 -15.11
CA LYS A 75 -1.01 -13.14 -15.35
C LYS A 75 -1.58 -14.04 -14.26
N LYS A 76 -1.83 -15.31 -14.63
CA LYS A 76 -2.26 -16.34 -13.68
C LYS A 76 -1.30 -16.43 -12.50
N ASN A 77 -1.82 -16.56 -11.28
CA ASN A 77 -1.08 -16.70 -10.03
C ASN A 77 -0.28 -15.46 -9.55
N PHE A 78 -0.39 -14.29 -10.21
CA PHE A 78 0.33 -13.11 -9.74
C PHE A 78 -0.05 -12.71 -8.29
N VAL A 79 -1.33 -12.89 -7.92
CA VAL A 79 -1.83 -12.61 -6.56
C VAL A 79 -1.13 -13.54 -5.56
N ASN A 80 -1.11 -14.85 -5.82
CA ASN A 80 -0.46 -15.81 -4.93
C ASN A 80 1.03 -15.53 -4.74
N LYS A 81 1.78 -15.27 -5.83
CA LYS A 81 3.21 -14.94 -5.75
C LYS A 81 3.46 -13.71 -4.90
N SER A 82 2.65 -12.70 -5.06
CA SER A 82 2.77 -11.47 -4.30
C SER A 82 2.41 -11.65 -2.82
N MET A 83 1.40 -12.47 -2.50
CA MET A 83 1.05 -12.83 -1.12
C MET A 83 2.19 -13.56 -0.43
N ILE A 84 2.86 -14.47 -1.13
CA ILE A 84 4.01 -15.23 -0.64
C ILE A 84 5.19 -14.32 -0.31
N MET A 85 5.44 -13.30 -1.12
CA MET A 85 6.46 -12.30 -0.80
C MET A 85 6.13 -11.59 0.52
N GLY A 86 4.87 -11.22 0.72
CA GLY A 86 4.40 -10.65 1.99
C GLY A 86 4.61 -11.59 3.17
N GLU A 87 4.29 -12.89 3.04
CA GLU A 87 4.54 -13.90 4.07
C GLU A 87 6.02 -13.98 4.45
N VAL A 88 6.92 -14.08 3.47
CA VAL A 88 8.36 -14.20 3.72
C VAL A 88 8.94 -12.93 4.33
N LEU A 89 8.59 -11.76 3.81
CA LEU A 89 9.03 -10.47 4.36
C LEU A 89 8.56 -10.27 5.79
N CYS A 90 7.29 -10.56 6.10
CA CYS A 90 6.76 -10.43 7.45
C CYS A 90 7.34 -11.44 8.43
N THR A 91 7.83 -12.59 7.96
CA THR A 91 8.58 -13.53 8.80
C THR A 91 9.96 -12.98 9.17
N ALA A 92 10.61 -12.25 8.25
CA ALA A 92 11.91 -11.63 8.49
C ALA A 92 11.81 -10.33 9.30
N ASP A 93 10.89 -9.45 8.91
CA ASP A 93 10.56 -8.21 9.60
C ASP A 93 9.14 -7.75 9.23
N MET A 94 8.23 -7.83 10.21
CA MET A 94 6.83 -7.48 10.04
C MET A 94 6.66 -6.03 9.55
N THR A 95 7.44 -5.11 10.09
CA THR A 95 7.39 -3.69 9.75
C THR A 95 7.71 -3.44 8.27
N THR A 96 8.77 -4.08 7.78
CA THR A 96 9.14 -4.02 6.35
C THR A 96 8.07 -4.62 5.47
N GLY A 97 7.51 -5.77 5.86
CA GLY A 97 6.44 -6.41 5.10
C GLY A 97 5.19 -5.54 4.99
N VAL A 98 4.77 -4.93 6.09
CA VAL A 98 3.61 -4.01 6.12
C VAL A 98 3.89 -2.75 5.29
N LYS A 99 5.06 -2.11 5.46
CA LYS A 99 5.40 -0.88 4.70
C LYS A 99 5.52 -1.16 3.20
N CYS A 100 6.11 -2.28 2.82
CA CYS A 100 6.12 -2.74 1.43
C CYS A 100 4.69 -2.96 0.90
N GLY A 101 3.82 -3.53 1.73
CA GLY A 101 2.39 -3.69 1.44
C GLY A 101 1.69 -2.35 1.18
N VAL A 102 1.93 -1.35 2.01
CA VAL A 102 1.37 0.01 1.83
C VAL A 102 1.79 0.61 0.49
N ILE A 103 3.07 0.54 0.16
CA ILE A 103 3.63 1.14 -1.05
C ILE A 103 3.19 0.37 -2.30
N CYS A 104 3.41 -0.94 -2.33
CA CYS A 104 3.25 -1.73 -3.56
C CYS A 104 1.82 -2.22 -3.77
N TRP A 105 1.13 -2.62 -2.68
CA TRP A 105 -0.17 -3.27 -2.75
C TRP A 105 -1.34 -2.32 -2.55
N LEU A 106 -1.23 -1.42 -1.58
CA LEU A 106 -2.31 -0.47 -1.33
C LEU A 106 -2.24 0.68 -2.35
N PHE A 107 -1.15 1.44 -2.39
CA PHE A 107 -1.00 2.51 -3.38
C PHE A 107 -0.90 1.94 -4.80
N GLY A 108 0.06 1.06 -5.06
CA GLY A 108 0.25 0.46 -6.37
C GLY A 108 -0.97 -0.34 -6.84
N GLY A 109 -1.60 -1.08 -5.93
CA GLY A 109 -2.85 -1.81 -6.20
C GLY A 109 -4.03 -0.89 -6.53
N ALA A 110 -4.14 0.28 -5.88
CA ALA A 110 -5.14 1.28 -6.26
C ALA A 110 -4.91 1.76 -7.70
N VAL A 111 -3.68 2.11 -8.06
CA VAL A 111 -3.34 2.55 -9.42
C VAL A 111 -3.70 1.47 -10.47
N ILE A 112 -3.32 0.21 -10.24
CA ILE A 112 -3.56 -0.89 -11.20
C ILE A 112 -5.04 -1.26 -11.31
N ASN A 113 -5.75 -1.25 -10.18
CA ASN A 113 -7.13 -1.77 -10.15
C ASN A 113 -8.20 -0.71 -10.36
N LEU A 114 -7.91 0.56 -10.03
CA LEU A 114 -8.85 1.67 -10.17
C LEU A 114 -8.51 2.62 -11.32
N GLY A 115 -7.28 2.58 -11.84
CA GLY A 115 -6.82 3.42 -12.94
C GLY A 115 -6.88 2.75 -14.32
N SER A 116 -6.57 3.53 -15.34
CA SER A 116 -6.36 3.11 -16.73
C SER A 116 -4.92 2.68 -16.99
N SER A 117 -4.61 2.27 -18.22
CA SER A 117 -3.24 1.98 -18.66
C SER A 117 -2.31 3.19 -18.54
N GLU A 118 -2.83 4.39 -18.79
CA GLU A 118 -2.09 5.64 -18.65
C GLU A 118 -1.68 5.90 -17.21
N HIS A 119 -2.57 5.65 -16.25
CA HIS A 119 -2.27 5.73 -14.81
C HIS A 119 -1.19 4.72 -14.41
N ILE A 120 -1.23 3.50 -14.94
CA ILE A 120 -0.20 2.48 -14.68
C ILE A 120 1.17 2.98 -15.16
N GLN A 121 1.27 3.54 -16.37
CA GLN A 121 2.52 4.08 -16.89
C GLN A 121 2.99 5.31 -16.11
N LYS A 122 2.07 6.20 -15.75
CA LYS A 122 2.40 7.45 -15.04
C LYS A 122 2.81 7.21 -13.59
N TRP A 123 2.17 6.25 -12.89
CA TRP A 123 2.31 6.12 -11.44
C TRP A 123 2.91 4.78 -11.00
N PHE A 124 2.47 3.63 -11.56
CA PHE A 124 2.95 2.33 -11.08
C PHE A 124 4.35 1.98 -11.61
N VAL A 125 4.64 2.25 -12.88
CA VAL A 125 5.96 1.96 -13.46
C VAL A 125 7.07 2.75 -12.76
N PRO A 126 6.94 4.08 -12.51
CA PRO A 126 7.92 4.81 -11.71
C PRO A 126 8.01 4.34 -10.25
N LEU A 127 6.88 3.98 -9.61
CA LEU A 127 6.86 3.41 -8.25
C LEU A 127 7.69 2.12 -8.20
N LYS A 128 7.43 1.18 -9.12
CA LYS A 128 8.17 -0.08 -9.25
C LYS A 128 9.68 0.15 -9.41
N ASN A 129 10.04 1.18 -10.15
CA ASN A 129 11.42 1.61 -10.35
C ASN A 129 11.96 2.52 -9.23
N GLN A 130 11.26 2.60 -8.10
CA GLN A 130 11.67 3.34 -6.89
C GLN A 130 11.96 4.83 -7.13
N LYS A 131 11.29 5.45 -8.12
CA LYS A 131 11.43 6.90 -8.38
C LYS A 131 10.72 7.76 -7.33
N PHE A 132 9.74 7.21 -6.67
CA PHE A 132 9.01 7.79 -5.54
C PHE A 132 8.37 6.69 -4.69
N THR A 133 7.79 7.06 -3.55
CA THR A 133 7.02 6.13 -2.70
C THR A 133 5.59 6.61 -2.51
N GLY A 134 4.68 5.66 -2.32
CA GLY A 134 3.24 5.90 -2.23
C GLY A 134 2.67 5.67 -0.84
N MET A 135 1.50 6.28 -0.60
CA MET A 135 0.65 6.13 0.58
C MET A 135 -0.77 5.78 0.16
N PHE A 136 -1.52 5.16 1.06
CA PHE A 136 -2.94 4.87 0.83
C PHE A 136 -3.80 5.57 1.88
N ALA A 137 -4.54 6.60 1.47
CA ALA A 137 -5.26 7.51 2.35
C ALA A 137 -6.78 7.34 2.20
N MET A 138 -7.33 6.26 2.77
CA MET A 138 -8.77 6.00 2.80
C MET A 138 -9.36 6.31 4.17
N THR A 139 -8.81 5.71 5.24
CA THR A 139 -9.32 5.84 6.61
C THR A 139 -9.31 7.28 7.09
N GLU A 140 -10.38 7.71 7.72
CA GLU A 140 -10.52 9.01 8.36
C GLU A 140 -10.70 8.87 9.86
N ARG A 141 -10.42 9.94 10.60
CA ARG A 141 -10.59 9.99 12.06
C ARG A 141 -12.01 9.59 12.48
N GLY A 142 -13.03 10.07 11.76
CA GLY A 142 -14.43 9.75 11.99
C GLY A 142 -14.94 8.46 11.35
N HIS A 143 -14.19 7.86 10.41
CA HIS A 143 -14.67 6.78 9.56
C HIS A 143 -13.60 5.69 9.32
N GLY A 144 -13.51 4.72 10.25
CA GLY A 144 -12.64 3.55 10.10
C GLY A 144 -13.27 2.47 9.21
N SER A 145 -14.32 1.81 9.70
CA SER A 145 -15.02 0.74 8.97
C SER A 145 -16.06 1.26 7.98
N ASN A 146 -16.72 2.38 8.30
CA ASN A 146 -17.71 3.00 7.40
C ASN A 146 -17.02 3.87 6.32
N VAL A 147 -16.26 3.23 5.44
CA VAL A 147 -15.56 3.93 4.35
C VAL A 147 -16.46 4.60 3.32
N ARG A 148 -17.78 4.34 3.35
CA ARG A 148 -18.75 5.07 2.52
C ARG A 148 -19.04 6.46 3.07
N GLY A 149 -18.87 6.64 4.38
CA GLY A 149 -19.11 7.87 5.09
C GLY A 149 -17.92 8.82 5.12
N ILE A 150 -16.85 8.58 4.32
CA ILE A 150 -15.71 9.50 4.25
C ILE A 150 -16.17 10.92 3.89
N LEU A 151 -15.53 11.90 4.49
CA LEU A 151 -15.90 13.32 4.41
C LEU A 151 -14.89 14.14 3.59
N THR A 152 -13.68 13.66 3.35
CA THR A 152 -12.74 14.34 2.45
C THR A 152 -13.42 14.61 1.12
N GLU A 153 -13.27 15.81 0.58
CA GLU A 153 -13.91 16.25 -0.66
C GLU A 153 -12.91 16.39 -1.80
N ALA A 154 -13.39 16.14 -3.01
CA ALA A 154 -12.71 16.41 -4.27
C ALA A 154 -13.68 17.15 -5.18
N VAL A 155 -13.61 18.47 -5.20
CA VAL A 155 -14.50 19.33 -6.01
C VAL A 155 -13.88 19.58 -7.37
N PHE A 156 -14.61 19.29 -8.44
CA PHE A 156 -14.15 19.57 -9.80
C PHE A 156 -14.32 21.04 -10.15
N ASP A 157 -13.24 21.66 -10.60
CA ASP A 157 -13.22 23.03 -11.14
C ASP A 157 -13.16 22.95 -12.68
N PRO A 158 -14.25 23.25 -13.39
CA PRO A 158 -14.27 23.15 -14.86
C PRO A 158 -13.44 24.23 -15.55
N VAL A 159 -13.12 25.33 -14.86
CA VAL A 159 -12.35 26.44 -15.45
C VAL A 159 -10.87 26.06 -15.54
N THR A 160 -10.31 25.51 -14.46
CA THR A 160 -8.90 25.12 -14.41
C THR A 160 -8.67 23.65 -14.78
N GLN A 161 -9.72 22.85 -14.95
CA GLN A 161 -9.66 21.41 -15.21
C GLN A 161 -8.92 20.64 -14.11
N GLU A 162 -9.17 21.03 -12.86
CA GLU A 162 -8.55 20.49 -11.67
C GLU A 162 -9.58 19.95 -10.68
N PHE A 163 -9.14 19.07 -9.79
CA PHE A 163 -9.86 18.77 -8.56
C PHE A 163 -9.24 19.52 -7.39
N ILE A 164 -10.10 20.04 -6.53
CA ILE A 164 -9.72 20.68 -5.27
C ILE A 164 -9.97 19.67 -4.16
N ILE A 165 -8.89 19.14 -3.58
CA ILE A 165 -8.95 18.20 -2.47
C ILE A 165 -8.99 18.98 -1.15
N ASN A 166 -9.98 18.68 -0.32
CA ASN A 166 -10.19 19.42 0.93
C ASN A 166 -10.59 18.50 2.09
N THR A 167 -10.05 18.77 3.27
CA THR A 167 -10.42 18.15 4.55
C THR A 167 -11.36 19.14 5.28
N PRO A 168 -12.70 18.98 5.18
CA PRO A 168 -13.64 20.02 5.62
C PRO A 168 -13.76 20.13 7.15
N CYS A 169 -13.37 19.12 7.90
CA CYS A 169 -13.43 19.11 9.35
C CYS A 169 -12.46 18.08 9.95
N GLU A 170 -12.31 18.11 11.27
CA GLU A 170 -11.39 17.21 12.00
C GLU A 170 -11.70 15.72 11.77
N ASN A 171 -12.98 15.34 11.70
CA ASN A 171 -13.37 13.94 11.43
C ASN A 171 -13.00 13.46 10.02
N ALA A 172 -12.74 14.37 9.09
CA ALA A 172 -12.30 14.08 7.73
C ALA A 172 -10.78 13.93 7.61
N GLN A 173 -10.01 14.20 8.66
CA GLN A 173 -8.56 13.99 8.65
C GLN A 173 -8.24 12.53 8.34
N LYS A 174 -7.38 12.29 7.34
CA LYS A 174 -6.89 10.96 7.04
C LYS A 174 -6.00 10.48 8.18
N MET A 175 -6.29 9.31 8.76
CA MET A 175 -5.66 8.83 9.97
C MET A 175 -5.07 7.43 9.79
N TYR A 176 -4.01 7.12 10.53
CA TYR A 176 -3.22 5.88 10.41
C TYR A 176 -2.65 5.64 9.01
N ILE A 177 -2.29 6.70 8.31
CA ILE A 177 -1.75 6.59 6.96
C ILE A 177 -0.30 6.15 7.02
N GLY A 178 -0.05 4.93 6.56
CA GLY A 178 1.30 4.36 6.52
C GLY A 178 2.17 5.07 5.48
N ASN A 179 3.46 5.18 5.75
CA ASN A 179 4.45 5.92 4.95
C ASN A 179 4.19 7.44 4.90
N ALA A 180 3.43 7.98 5.86
CA ALA A 180 3.00 9.38 5.85
C ALA A 180 4.16 10.37 6.03
N MET A 181 5.25 9.95 6.70
CA MET A 181 6.41 10.84 6.92
C MET A 181 7.40 10.85 5.74
N LYS A 182 7.43 9.80 4.92
CA LYS A 182 8.41 9.65 3.83
C LYS A 182 7.76 9.59 2.43
N GLY A 183 6.45 9.35 2.33
CA GLY A 183 5.75 9.18 1.06
C GLY A 183 5.62 10.48 0.25
N ASN A 184 5.76 10.36 -1.07
CA ASN A 184 5.67 11.49 -2.00
C ASN A 184 4.24 11.68 -2.56
N HIS A 185 3.51 10.59 -2.78
CA HIS A 185 2.17 10.61 -3.37
C HIS A 185 1.20 9.78 -2.54
N ALA A 186 -0.04 10.23 -2.42
CA ALA A 186 -1.09 9.51 -1.74
C ALA A 186 -2.21 9.11 -2.71
N ALA A 187 -2.69 7.86 -2.64
CA ALA A 187 -3.96 7.44 -3.19
C ALA A 187 -5.07 7.83 -2.20
N VAL A 188 -5.67 8.99 -2.43
CA VAL A 188 -6.65 9.61 -1.53
C VAL A 188 -8.07 9.26 -1.96
N PHE A 189 -8.85 8.67 -1.06
CA PHE A 189 -10.29 8.49 -1.27
C PHE A 189 -11.05 9.72 -0.77
N ALA A 190 -11.85 10.31 -1.65
CA ALA A 190 -12.63 11.51 -1.39
C ALA A 190 -14.00 11.45 -2.08
N GLN A 191 -14.98 12.19 -1.56
CA GLN A 191 -16.26 12.41 -2.22
C GLN A 191 -16.03 13.25 -3.47
N LEU A 192 -16.26 12.67 -4.65
CA LEU A 192 -16.22 13.41 -5.91
C LEU A 192 -17.44 14.32 -6.02
N ILE A 193 -17.23 15.63 -6.11
CA ILE A 193 -18.29 16.64 -6.20
C ILE A 193 -18.19 17.34 -7.56
N ILE A 194 -19.25 17.29 -8.34
CA ILE A 194 -19.37 17.94 -9.63
C ILE A 194 -20.65 18.79 -9.65
N ASN A 195 -20.51 20.08 -9.95
CA ASN A 195 -21.63 21.03 -9.94
C ASN A 195 -22.47 20.95 -8.65
N GLY A 196 -21.80 20.86 -7.49
CA GLY A 196 -22.42 20.78 -6.17
C GLY A 196 -23.06 19.43 -5.83
N LYS A 197 -22.98 18.41 -6.72
CA LYS A 197 -23.57 17.08 -6.50
C LYS A 197 -22.48 16.02 -6.28
N SER A 198 -22.54 15.33 -5.12
CA SER A 198 -21.65 14.21 -4.86
C SER A 198 -21.93 13.04 -5.81
N GLN A 199 -20.88 12.50 -6.39
CA GLN A 199 -20.87 11.25 -7.16
C GLN A 199 -20.47 10.02 -6.30
N GLY A 200 -20.23 10.22 -5.01
CA GLY A 200 -19.73 9.20 -4.09
C GLY A 200 -18.19 9.14 -4.03
N PRO A 201 -17.65 8.24 -3.19
CA PRO A 201 -16.21 8.13 -3.03
C PRO A 201 -15.50 7.69 -4.33
N HIS A 202 -14.38 8.36 -4.64
CA HIS A 202 -13.45 8.04 -5.74
C HIS A 202 -12.03 8.13 -5.23
N CYS A 203 -11.08 7.60 -5.99
CA CYS A 203 -9.66 7.58 -5.63
C CYS A 203 -8.86 8.54 -6.53
N PHE A 204 -8.04 9.38 -5.90
CA PHE A 204 -7.24 10.42 -6.55
C PHE A 204 -5.77 10.25 -6.17
N ILE A 205 -4.85 10.45 -7.13
CA ILE A 205 -3.43 10.53 -6.82
C ILE A 205 -3.09 11.98 -6.48
N VAL A 206 -2.75 12.20 -5.21
CA VAL A 206 -2.43 13.54 -4.67
C VAL A 206 -0.93 13.60 -4.35
N PRO A 207 -0.18 14.53 -4.96
CA PRO A 207 1.18 14.84 -4.54
C PRO A 207 1.19 15.36 -3.10
N VAL A 208 2.07 14.82 -2.27
CA VAL A 208 2.22 15.19 -0.85
C VAL A 208 3.55 15.87 -0.61
N ARG A 209 4.64 15.33 -1.18
CA ARG A 209 5.99 15.88 -1.07
C ARG A 209 6.70 15.92 -2.41
N ASP A 210 7.55 16.93 -2.58
CA ASP A 210 8.48 17.02 -3.70
C ASP A 210 9.64 16.00 -3.57
N GLN A 211 10.56 16.04 -4.52
CA GLN A 211 11.73 15.15 -4.52
C GLN A 211 12.72 15.46 -3.38
N ASN A 212 12.67 16.65 -2.82
CA ASN A 212 13.51 17.09 -1.70
C ASN A 212 12.87 16.79 -0.34
N GLY A 213 11.63 16.23 -0.32
CA GLY A 213 10.89 15.92 0.89
C GLY A 213 10.03 17.09 1.43
N ASN A 214 10.01 18.25 0.73
CA ASN A 214 9.19 19.38 1.15
C ASN A 214 7.72 19.11 0.87
N MET A 215 6.86 19.48 1.81
CA MET A 215 5.40 19.37 1.63
C MET A 215 4.91 20.34 0.56
N TYR A 216 3.98 19.87 -0.29
CA TYR A 216 3.26 20.77 -1.18
C TYR A 216 2.33 21.69 -0.39
N SER A 217 2.10 22.90 -0.93
CA SER A 217 1.19 23.88 -0.31
C SER A 217 -0.20 23.29 -0.08
N GLY A 218 -0.76 23.53 1.10
CA GLY A 218 -2.06 23.02 1.50
C GLY A 218 -2.06 21.56 2.00
N VAL A 219 -0.95 20.86 1.94
CA VAL A 219 -0.83 19.51 2.51
C VAL A 219 -0.12 19.58 3.86
N GLU A 220 -0.66 18.90 4.86
CA GLU A 220 -0.03 18.74 6.17
C GLU A 220 0.04 17.26 6.54
N ALA A 221 1.14 16.85 7.17
CA ALA A 221 1.33 15.52 7.71
C ALA A 221 1.79 15.59 9.16
N ILE A 222 1.03 15.00 10.08
CA ILE A 222 1.32 14.96 11.51
C ILE A 222 1.74 13.53 11.87
N ASP A 223 2.91 13.39 12.49
CA ASP A 223 3.43 12.10 12.93
C ASP A 223 2.65 11.57 14.13
N MET A 224 2.23 10.31 14.05
CA MET A 224 1.60 9.60 15.17
C MET A 224 2.61 9.01 16.16
N LEU A 225 3.90 9.21 15.93
CA LEU A 225 5.01 8.82 16.81
C LEU A 225 5.03 7.32 17.16
N HIS A 226 5.24 7.01 18.45
CA HIS A 226 5.26 5.64 18.94
C HIS A 226 3.87 5.01 19.00
N LYS A 227 3.80 3.74 18.68
CA LYS A 227 2.62 2.88 18.73
C LYS A 227 2.97 1.61 19.51
N GLU A 228 2.02 0.69 19.69
CA GLU A 228 2.29 -0.63 20.31
C GLU A 228 3.23 -1.52 19.46
N GLY A 229 3.40 -1.20 18.19
CA GLY A 229 4.29 -1.91 17.27
C GLY A 229 4.38 -1.24 15.91
N LEU A 230 5.10 -1.85 14.97
CA LEU A 230 5.27 -1.40 13.60
C LEU A 230 5.86 0.04 13.50
N HIS A 231 6.84 0.34 14.33
CA HIS A 231 7.42 1.69 14.43
C HIS A 231 8.04 2.19 13.11
N GLY A 232 8.58 1.29 12.29
CA GLY A 232 9.11 1.63 10.97
C GLY A 232 8.04 1.95 9.92
N VAL A 233 6.76 1.58 10.19
CA VAL A 233 5.62 2.10 9.43
C VAL A 233 5.27 3.45 10.05
N ASP A 234 5.78 4.51 9.50
CA ASP A 234 5.62 5.89 9.93
C ASP A 234 4.18 6.36 9.68
N ASN A 235 3.25 5.88 10.53
CA ASN A 235 1.85 6.27 10.44
C ASN A 235 1.68 7.74 10.80
N GLY A 236 0.87 8.44 10.01
CA GLY A 236 0.55 9.84 10.23
C GLY A 236 -0.91 10.17 9.97
N ILE A 237 -1.23 11.41 10.31
CA ILE A 237 -2.48 12.08 9.96
C ILE A 237 -2.17 12.97 8.77
N LEU A 238 -2.99 12.89 7.70
CA LEU A 238 -2.89 13.79 6.56
C LEU A 238 -4.11 14.70 6.47
N THR A 239 -3.87 15.98 6.22
CA THR A 239 -4.91 16.97 5.95
C THR A 239 -4.62 17.67 4.63
N PHE A 240 -5.69 18.10 3.97
CA PHE A 240 -5.65 18.80 2.69
C PHE A 240 -6.47 20.10 2.81
N ASN A 241 -5.84 21.23 2.54
CA ASN A 241 -6.49 22.53 2.52
C ASN A 241 -6.42 23.08 1.10
N GLN A 242 -7.52 22.94 0.35
CA GLN A 242 -7.68 23.43 -1.03
C GLN A 242 -6.57 22.99 -1.99
N VAL A 243 -6.10 21.73 -1.86
CA VAL A 243 -5.02 21.20 -2.69
C VAL A 243 -5.53 20.92 -4.10
N ARG A 244 -4.93 21.58 -5.08
CA ARG A 244 -5.29 21.45 -6.49
C ARG A 244 -4.49 20.35 -7.15
N ILE A 245 -5.17 19.46 -7.87
CA ILE A 245 -4.59 18.39 -8.65
C ILE A 245 -5.20 18.34 -10.04
N PRO A 246 -4.41 17.97 -11.08
CA PRO A 246 -4.92 17.82 -12.43
C PRO A 246 -6.06 16.82 -12.54
N ARG A 247 -6.97 17.03 -13.48
CA ARG A 247 -8.13 16.15 -13.73
C ARG A 247 -7.73 14.69 -13.96
N GLU A 248 -6.65 14.44 -14.63
CA GLU A 248 -6.09 13.12 -14.91
C GLU A 248 -5.50 12.40 -13.68
N ASN A 249 -5.53 13.01 -12.50
CA ASN A 249 -5.15 12.33 -11.27
C ASN A 249 -6.30 11.54 -10.63
N LEU A 250 -7.53 11.65 -11.15
CA LEU A 250 -8.63 10.75 -10.83
C LEU A 250 -8.38 9.37 -11.41
N LEU A 251 -8.34 8.32 -10.58
CA LEU A 251 -8.29 6.93 -11.06
C LEU A 251 -9.65 6.54 -11.66
N ASP A 252 -9.75 6.49 -12.96
CA ASP A 252 -10.97 6.69 -13.76
C ASP A 252 -11.66 5.41 -14.27
N ARG A 253 -11.19 4.21 -13.88
CA ARG A 253 -11.77 2.95 -14.36
C ARG A 253 -13.27 2.82 -14.10
N PHE A 254 -13.74 3.30 -12.96
CA PHE A 254 -15.14 3.19 -12.52
C PHE A 254 -15.92 4.49 -12.64
N GLY A 255 -15.27 5.58 -12.96
CA GLY A 255 -15.91 6.87 -13.15
C GLY A 255 -14.92 7.95 -13.56
N SER A 256 -15.25 8.70 -14.59
CA SER A 256 -14.41 9.75 -15.18
C SER A 256 -15.17 11.08 -15.28
N VAL A 257 -14.39 12.15 -15.42
CA VAL A 257 -14.94 13.50 -15.66
C VAL A 257 -14.39 14.01 -16.98
N SER A 258 -15.27 14.33 -17.91
CA SER A 258 -14.91 14.93 -19.22
C SER A 258 -14.53 16.40 -19.11
N PHE A 259 -13.94 16.96 -20.15
CA PHE A 259 -13.54 18.38 -20.17
C PHE A 259 -14.70 19.36 -19.96
N ASP A 260 -15.91 19.01 -20.39
CA ASP A 260 -17.13 19.80 -20.18
C ASP A 260 -17.72 19.61 -18.77
N GLY A 261 -17.01 18.91 -17.87
CA GLY A 261 -17.43 18.67 -16.49
C GLY A 261 -18.54 17.63 -16.34
N LYS A 262 -18.81 16.83 -17.38
CA LYS A 262 -19.80 15.75 -17.32
C LYS A 262 -19.19 14.52 -16.67
N TYR A 263 -19.89 13.97 -15.70
CA TYR A 263 -19.53 12.70 -15.07
C TYR A 263 -20.00 11.52 -15.92
N ASN A 264 -19.11 10.55 -16.16
CA ASN A 264 -19.38 9.31 -16.87
C ASN A 264 -18.96 8.11 -16.03
N SER A 265 -19.80 7.06 -16.01
CA SER A 265 -19.50 5.82 -15.30
C SER A 265 -20.21 4.63 -15.98
N PRO A 266 -19.56 3.47 -16.09
CA PRO A 266 -20.21 2.24 -16.54
C PRO A 266 -21.21 1.70 -15.50
N ILE A 267 -21.20 2.20 -14.27
CA ILE A 267 -22.09 1.79 -13.17
C ILE A 267 -22.82 3.04 -12.65
N GLU A 268 -24.08 3.18 -12.99
CA GLU A 268 -24.88 4.35 -12.61
C GLU A 268 -25.11 4.47 -11.10
N ASN A 269 -25.43 3.35 -10.44
CA ASN A 269 -25.70 3.33 -9.01
C ASN A 269 -24.42 3.59 -8.20
N LYS A 270 -24.38 4.69 -7.43
CA LYS A 270 -23.22 5.11 -6.64
C LYS A 270 -22.72 4.06 -5.65
N SER A 271 -23.65 3.37 -4.97
CA SER A 271 -23.32 2.33 -4.00
C SER A 271 -22.75 1.08 -4.68
N ALA A 272 -23.34 0.65 -5.80
CA ALA A 272 -22.83 -0.47 -6.59
C ALA A 272 -21.45 -0.16 -7.17
N ARG A 273 -21.23 1.05 -7.67
CA ARG A 273 -19.92 1.51 -8.16
C ARG A 273 -18.84 1.46 -7.09
N PHE A 274 -19.12 2.01 -5.91
CA PHE A 274 -18.17 1.98 -4.80
C PHE A 274 -17.90 0.55 -4.32
N ASN A 275 -18.91 -0.32 -4.29
CA ASN A 275 -18.70 -1.75 -4.02
C ASN A 275 -17.79 -2.42 -5.06
N ALA A 276 -17.93 -2.10 -6.34
CA ALA A 276 -17.06 -2.61 -7.40
C ALA A 276 -15.61 -2.12 -7.22
N MET A 277 -15.41 -0.86 -6.83
CA MET A 277 -14.10 -0.31 -6.49
C MET A 277 -13.47 -1.04 -5.29
N LEU A 278 -14.23 -1.26 -4.21
CA LEU A 278 -13.75 -2.01 -3.03
C LEU A 278 -13.44 -3.48 -3.38
N ALA A 279 -14.27 -4.12 -4.22
CA ALA A 279 -14.03 -5.49 -4.68
C ALA A 279 -12.71 -5.60 -5.47
N ALA A 280 -12.39 -4.60 -6.29
CA ALA A 280 -11.13 -4.54 -7.04
C ALA A 280 -9.89 -4.45 -6.11
N LEU A 281 -10.05 -3.98 -4.87
CA LEU A 281 -8.99 -3.91 -3.85
C LEU A 281 -8.96 -5.14 -2.93
N THR A 282 -9.83 -6.13 -3.11
CA THR A 282 -9.90 -7.34 -2.27
C THR A 282 -8.58 -8.10 -2.12
N PRO A 283 -7.71 -8.22 -3.16
CA PRO A 283 -6.43 -8.90 -3.00
C PRO A 283 -5.58 -8.34 -1.85
N THR A 284 -5.63 -7.03 -1.60
CA THR A 284 -4.86 -6.40 -0.52
C THR A 284 -5.35 -6.82 0.87
N ARG A 285 -6.62 -7.19 1.02
CA ARG A 285 -7.19 -7.71 2.27
C ARG A 285 -6.73 -9.14 2.56
N LEU A 286 -6.59 -9.98 1.52
CA LEU A 286 -6.08 -11.34 1.64
C LEU A 286 -4.61 -11.35 2.09
N ALA A 287 -3.83 -10.31 1.78
CA ALA A 287 -2.45 -10.19 2.20
C ALA A 287 -2.26 -10.30 3.72
N LEU A 288 -3.21 -9.79 4.51
CA LEU A 288 -3.17 -9.89 5.98
C LEU A 288 -3.18 -11.34 6.48
N THR A 289 -3.90 -12.25 5.80
CA THR A 289 -3.90 -13.68 6.13
C THR A 289 -2.52 -14.30 5.94
N PHE A 290 -1.82 -13.95 4.86
CA PHE A 290 -0.47 -14.45 4.60
C PHE A 290 0.57 -13.87 5.57
N GLN A 291 0.42 -12.61 5.96
CA GLN A 291 1.25 -11.99 7.00
C GLN A 291 1.06 -12.70 8.35
N ALA A 292 -0.19 -12.96 8.73
CA ALA A 292 -0.51 -13.71 9.95
C ALA A 292 0.06 -15.14 9.90
N LEU A 293 0.00 -15.82 8.76
CA LEU A 293 0.60 -17.14 8.56
C LEU A 293 2.12 -17.11 8.76
N GLY A 294 2.81 -16.09 8.24
CA GLY A 294 4.24 -15.88 8.48
C GLY A 294 4.56 -15.72 9.97
N ALA A 295 3.81 -14.87 10.68
CA ALA A 295 3.98 -14.66 12.11
C ALA A 295 3.71 -15.95 12.93
N MET A 296 2.68 -16.73 12.56
CA MET A 296 2.36 -18.01 13.20
C MET A 296 3.50 -19.02 13.01
N LYS A 297 4.05 -19.16 11.82
CA LYS A 297 5.20 -20.05 11.54
C LYS A 297 6.41 -19.70 12.40
N LEU A 298 6.72 -18.41 12.52
CA LEU A 298 7.81 -17.92 13.34
C LEU A 298 7.56 -18.22 14.83
N GLY A 299 6.40 -17.88 15.35
CA GLY A 299 6.01 -18.10 16.75
C GLY A 299 6.05 -19.57 17.12
N LEU A 300 5.50 -20.47 16.29
CA LEU A 300 5.54 -21.91 16.49
C LEU A 300 6.97 -22.45 16.48
N THR A 301 7.80 -21.99 15.54
CA THR A 301 9.20 -22.41 15.47
C THR A 301 9.96 -22.06 16.76
N ILE A 302 9.75 -20.84 17.27
CA ILE A 302 10.38 -20.38 18.53
C ILE A 302 9.88 -21.22 19.70
N ALA A 303 8.56 -21.40 19.85
CA ALA A 303 7.95 -22.13 20.95
C ALA A 303 8.41 -23.60 20.99
N ILE A 304 8.38 -24.28 19.85
CA ILE A 304 8.82 -25.69 19.76
C ILE A 304 10.30 -25.81 20.10
N ARG A 305 11.17 -24.99 19.51
CA ARG A 305 12.60 -25.04 19.81
C ARG A 305 12.95 -24.73 21.25
N TYR A 306 12.21 -23.80 21.87
CA TYR A 306 12.38 -23.46 23.28
C TYR A 306 11.96 -24.61 24.21
N SER A 307 10.84 -25.27 23.91
CA SER A 307 10.32 -26.37 24.73
C SER A 307 11.16 -27.65 24.68
N HIS A 308 12.07 -27.78 23.70
CA HIS A 308 12.99 -28.90 23.54
C HIS A 308 14.39 -28.62 24.12
N ARG A 309 14.59 -27.50 24.80
CA ARG A 309 15.81 -27.17 25.56
C ARG A 309 15.67 -27.54 27.03
#